data_b9c296021ba623ea0c636da0400ca7af
#
_entry.id   b9c296021ba623ea0c636da0400ca7af
#
_cell.length_a   1.000
_cell.length_b   1.000
_cell.length_c   1.000
_cell.angle_alpha   90.00
_cell.angle_beta   90.00
_cell.angle_gamma   90.00
#
_symmetry.space_group_name_H-M   'P 1'
#
loop_
_entity.id
_entity.type
_entity.pdbx_description
1 polymer ?
#
loop_
_entity_poly.entity_id
_entity_poly.type
_entity_poly.pdbx_seq_one_letter_code
_entity_poly.pdbx_strand_id
1 'polypeptide(L)'
;MSDIRFTVTSQFAGCRFDVCLSKLMGVSRANAISLIESSKAKILNRKSQKSSILQESDVIVVNKEDDCACDCATARDSSSNPQSQPSICDLEIVYNDDDVVVINKPVSVASHAAKGWNGPTVPECLEDAGIKINTTLCDESRKGIVSRLDVGTSGLMLVCKTDFAYEKMKQQFASHSVKKTYTALVQGNLEQNKATIEAPIGRSKVSDFRFTVTKNGKPAVTHWDVLERFGIATLVSVNLETGRTHQIRVHFSSIGHPLVADKMYGANPKLAEKLELQRQWLHSTKLEFKHPRTGKLVKLESEYPLDLQHALQAVQQL
;
A
#
# COMPACT_ATOMS: atom_id res chain seq x y z
N MET A 1 8.90 -35.84 6.76
CA MET A 1 7.64 -35.29 6.17
C MET A 1 6.61 -35.20 7.28
N SER A 2 6.35 -34.05 7.84
CA SER A 2 5.37 -33.91 8.93
C SER A 2 4.20 -33.05 8.44
N ASP A 3 3.08 -33.72 8.16
CA ASP A 3 1.82 -33.07 7.87
C ASP A 3 1.36 -32.29 9.10
N ILE A 4 0.96 -31.04 8.92
CA ILE A 4 0.32 -30.25 9.97
C ILE A 4 -1.16 -30.61 9.97
N ARG A 5 -1.71 -30.94 11.15
CA ARG A 5 -3.12 -31.31 11.30
C ARG A 5 -3.82 -30.35 12.26
N PHE A 6 -4.98 -29.84 11.83
CA PHE A 6 -5.84 -28.99 12.64
C PHE A 6 -7.22 -29.63 12.77
N THR A 7 -7.72 -29.78 13.99
CA THR A 7 -9.10 -30.20 14.22
C THR A 7 -9.99 -28.96 14.33
N VAL A 8 -11.06 -28.91 13.55
CA VAL A 8 -12.03 -27.81 13.56
C VAL A 8 -12.83 -27.84 14.85
N THR A 9 -12.71 -26.78 15.64
CA THR A 9 -13.49 -26.58 16.88
C THR A 9 -14.81 -25.89 16.56
N SER A 10 -15.72 -25.83 17.54
CA SER A 10 -17.00 -25.10 17.46
C SER A 10 -16.85 -23.66 17.00
N GLN A 11 -15.73 -23.01 17.30
CA GLN A 11 -15.41 -21.63 16.88
C GLN A 11 -15.28 -21.49 15.33
N PHE A 12 -14.89 -22.54 14.63
CA PHE A 12 -14.67 -22.57 13.18
C PHE A 12 -15.72 -23.38 12.43
N ALA A 13 -16.63 -24.05 13.14
CA ALA A 13 -17.78 -24.74 12.53
C ALA A 13 -18.68 -23.72 11.81
N GLY A 14 -19.13 -24.05 10.61
CA GLY A 14 -19.90 -23.14 9.75
C GLY A 14 -19.08 -22.15 8.94
N CYS A 15 -17.75 -22.05 9.16
CA CYS A 15 -16.88 -21.21 8.37
C CYS A 15 -16.49 -21.89 7.04
N ARG A 16 -16.15 -21.06 6.04
CA ARG A 16 -15.59 -21.56 4.78
C ARG A 16 -14.16 -22.07 4.99
N PHE A 17 -13.79 -23.09 4.26
CA PHE A 17 -12.46 -23.71 4.36
C PHE A 17 -11.33 -22.72 4.05
N ASP A 18 -11.44 -21.90 2.99
CA ASP A 18 -10.46 -20.88 2.64
C ASP A 18 -10.25 -19.82 3.75
N VAL A 19 -11.30 -19.46 4.45
CA VAL A 19 -11.25 -18.49 5.56
C VAL A 19 -10.65 -19.10 6.82
N CYS A 20 -11.06 -20.31 7.15
CA CYS A 20 -10.55 -21.02 8.33
C CYS A 20 -9.05 -21.34 8.17
N LEU A 21 -8.64 -21.87 7.01
CA LEU A 21 -7.25 -22.19 6.72
C LEU A 21 -6.34 -20.95 6.78
N SER A 22 -6.79 -19.82 6.23
CA SER A 22 -6.11 -18.54 6.30
C SER A 22 -5.82 -18.14 7.78
N LYS A 23 -6.81 -18.26 8.65
CA LYS A 23 -6.66 -17.94 10.08
C LYS A 23 -5.75 -18.94 10.83
N LEU A 24 -5.90 -20.23 10.57
CA LEU A 24 -5.13 -21.28 11.23
C LEU A 24 -3.64 -21.25 10.84
N MET A 25 -3.35 -20.91 9.60
CA MET A 25 -1.98 -20.87 9.07
C MET A 25 -1.33 -19.49 9.17
N GLY A 26 -2.06 -18.43 9.54
CA GLY A 26 -1.56 -17.07 9.55
C GLY A 26 -1.19 -16.54 8.15
N VAL A 27 -1.80 -17.08 7.07
CA VAL A 27 -1.50 -16.71 5.68
C VAL A 27 -2.65 -15.92 5.05
N SER A 28 -2.36 -15.20 3.95
CA SER A 28 -3.41 -14.51 3.22
C SER A 28 -4.46 -15.50 2.69
N ARG A 29 -5.71 -15.03 2.52
CA ARG A 29 -6.78 -15.87 1.95
C ARG A 29 -6.46 -16.34 0.52
N ALA A 30 -5.71 -15.55 -0.25
CA ALA A 30 -5.24 -15.94 -1.57
C ALA A 30 -4.26 -17.13 -1.50
N ASN A 31 -3.32 -17.08 -0.55
CA ASN A 31 -2.39 -18.20 -0.28
C ASN A 31 -3.12 -19.43 0.22
N ALA A 32 -4.11 -19.28 1.11
CA ALA A 32 -4.94 -20.39 1.56
C ALA A 32 -5.71 -21.05 0.39
N ILE A 33 -6.25 -20.26 -0.53
CA ILE A 33 -6.90 -20.76 -1.76
C ILE A 33 -5.89 -21.51 -2.64
N SER A 34 -4.69 -20.98 -2.84
CA SER A 34 -3.62 -21.63 -3.60
C SER A 34 -3.23 -23.00 -2.99
N LEU A 35 -3.10 -23.07 -1.66
CA LEU A 35 -2.83 -24.34 -0.95
C LEU A 35 -3.94 -25.37 -1.14
N ILE A 36 -5.20 -24.95 -1.17
CA ILE A 36 -6.35 -25.83 -1.39
C ILE A 36 -6.42 -26.30 -2.86
N GLU A 37 -6.24 -25.38 -3.81
CA GLU A 37 -6.30 -25.68 -5.25
C GLU A 37 -5.12 -26.54 -5.71
N SER A 38 -3.93 -26.38 -5.11
CA SER A 38 -2.76 -27.24 -5.34
C SER A 38 -2.82 -28.58 -4.56
N SER A 39 -3.91 -28.88 -3.87
CA SER A 39 -4.08 -30.06 -3.02
C SER A 39 -3.07 -30.20 -1.86
N LYS A 40 -2.32 -29.14 -1.56
CA LYS A 40 -1.41 -29.08 -0.40
C LYS A 40 -2.19 -28.92 0.92
N ALA A 41 -3.43 -28.44 0.89
CA ALA A 41 -4.35 -28.41 2.04
C ALA A 41 -5.66 -29.09 1.70
N LYS A 42 -6.13 -30.00 2.55
CA LYS A 42 -7.36 -30.78 2.34
C LYS A 42 -8.09 -31.07 3.66
N ILE A 43 -9.40 -31.30 3.55
CA ILE A 43 -10.20 -31.83 4.67
C ILE A 43 -10.09 -33.36 4.58
N LEU A 44 -9.74 -33.99 5.70
CA LEU A 44 -9.65 -35.46 5.77
C LEU A 44 -11.05 -36.06 5.56
N ASN A 45 -11.12 -37.18 4.81
CA ASN A 45 -12.33 -37.98 4.61
C ASN A 45 -13.44 -37.37 3.76
N ARG A 46 -13.25 -36.18 3.12
CA ARG A 46 -14.19 -35.64 2.14
C ARG A 46 -13.54 -34.80 1.06
N LYS A 47 -14.19 -34.67 -0.10
CA LYS A 47 -13.75 -33.71 -1.14
C LYS A 47 -13.78 -32.30 -0.58
N SER A 48 -12.66 -31.60 -0.70
CA SER A 48 -12.51 -30.25 -0.22
C SER A 48 -12.38 -29.25 -1.38
N GLN A 49 -13.18 -28.21 -1.35
CA GLN A 49 -13.08 -27.03 -2.22
C GLN A 49 -12.89 -25.80 -1.37
N LYS A 50 -12.33 -24.74 -1.92
CA LYS A 50 -12.14 -23.45 -1.21
C LYS A 50 -13.41 -22.93 -0.53
N SER A 51 -14.57 -23.22 -1.10
CA SER A 51 -15.88 -22.80 -0.58
C SER A 51 -16.54 -23.81 0.37
N SER A 52 -15.92 -24.97 0.63
CA SER A 52 -16.48 -25.99 1.52
C SER A 52 -16.73 -25.41 2.92
N ILE A 53 -17.92 -25.68 3.45
CA ILE A 53 -18.28 -25.28 4.81
C ILE A 53 -17.74 -26.34 5.78
N LEU A 54 -17.00 -25.91 6.77
CA LEU A 54 -16.40 -26.80 7.78
C LEU A 54 -17.43 -27.21 8.82
N GLN A 55 -17.32 -28.45 9.24
CA GLN A 55 -18.11 -29.00 10.34
C GLN A 55 -17.24 -29.17 11.58
N GLU A 56 -17.84 -29.18 12.73
CA GLU A 56 -17.13 -29.49 13.98
C GLU A 56 -16.52 -30.89 13.88
N SER A 57 -15.28 -31.03 14.34
CA SER A 57 -14.47 -32.25 14.24
C SER A 57 -13.91 -32.56 12.83
N ASP A 58 -14.13 -31.73 11.81
CA ASP A 58 -13.35 -31.86 10.56
C ASP A 58 -11.84 -31.76 10.86
N VAL A 59 -11.04 -32.56 10.19
CA VAL A 59 -9.58 -32.51 10.30
C VAL A 59 -9.01 -31.93 9.02
N ILE A 60 -8.38 -30.79 9.14
CA ILE A 60 -7.64 -30.14 8.03
C ILE A 60 -6.20 -30.66 8.07
N VAL A 61 -5.71 -31.16 6.93
CA VAL A 61 -4.33 -31.62 6.75
C VAL A 61 -3.63 -30.71 5.76
N VAL A 62 -2.46 -30.19 6.14
CA VAL A 62 -1.61 -29.35 5.28
C VAL A 62 -0.25 -30.03 5.14
N ASN A 63 0.12 -30.34 3.89
CA ASN A 63 1.41 -30.94 3.55
C ASN A 63 2.47 -29.83 3.47
N LYS A 64 3.54 -29.95 4.25
CA LYS A 64 4.75 -29.12 4.12
C LYS A 64 5.69 -29.84 3.13
N GLU A 65 5.71 -29.41 1.88
CA GLU A 65 6.84 -29.64 1.01
C GLU A 65 7.81 -28.47 1.18
N ASP A 66 9.07 -28.79 1.48
CA ASP A 66 10.15 -27.79 1.57
C ASP A 66 10.41 -27.22 0.16
N ASP A 67 9.98 -26.00 -0.10
CA ASP A 67 10.57 -25.20 -1.16
C ASP A 67 11.88 -24.60 -0.64
N CYS A 68 12.92 -25.41 -0.64
CA CYS A 68 14.29 -24.97 -0.51
C CYS A 68 15.00 -25.15 -1.84
N ALA A 69 15.29 -24.07 -2.52
CA ALA A 69 16.51 -23.93 -3.29
C ALA A 69 16.70 -22.46 -3.69
N CYS A 70 17.49 -21.73 -2.93
CA CYS A 70 18.49 -20.81 -3.44
C CYS A 70 19.61 -20.73 -2.41
N ASP A 71 20.72 -21.37 -2.77
CA ASP A 71 21.98 -21.28 -2.09
C ASP A 71 22.48 -19.83 -2.05
N CYS A 72 22.89 -19.39 -0.87
CA CYS A 72 24.10 -18.59 -0.68
C CYS A 72 24.57 -18.76 0.76
N ALA A 73 25.65 -19.54 0.86
CA ALA A 73 26.38 -19.74 2.08
C ALA A 73 27.42 -18.62 2.32
N THR A 74 27.71 -18.44 3.59
CA THR A 74 28.89 -17.90 4.29
C THR A 74 28.69 -16.47 4.81
N ALA A 75 28.93 -16.17 6.06
CA ALA A 75 29.79 -16.62 7.12
C ALA A 75 29.27 -16.15 8.48
N ARG A 76 29.64 -16.88 9.51
CA ARG A 76 29.46 -16.61 10.94
C ARG A 76 30.14 -15.31 11.36
N ASP A 77 29.53 -14.54 12.29
CA ASP A 77 30.03 -14.58 13.66
C ASP A 77 29.07 -13.89 14.65
N SER A 78 29.10 -14.45 15.81
CA SER A 78 28.35 -14.25 17.01
C SER A 78 28.46 -12.87 17.65
N SER A 79 27.30 -12.32 18.12
CA SER A 79 27.16 -11.89 19.50
C SER A 79 25.71 -11.51 19.85
N SER A 80 25.25 -12.10 20.91
CA SER A 80 24.01 -12.01 21.66
C SER A 80 23.37 -10.62 21.83
N ASN A 81 22.06 -10.47 21.58
CA ASN A 81 21.01 -10.14 22.56
C ASN A 81 19.66 -9.79 21.89
N PRO A 82 18.51 -9.59 22.60
CA PRO A 82 17.47 -10.59 22.74
C PRO A 82 16.30 -10.41 21.78
N GLN A 83 15.65 -11.52 21.45
CA GLN A 83 14.28 -11.70 20.92
C GLN A 83 13.55 -10.43 20.44
N SER A 84 13.81 -9.99 19.21
CA SER A 84 12.85 -9.20 18.45
C SER A 84 11.90 -10.18 17.76
N GLN A 85 10.62 -10.11 18.08
CA GLN A 85 9.58 -10.75 17.27
C GLN A 85 9.76 -10.28 15.82
N PRO A 86 9.52 -11.12 14.80
CA PRO A 86 9.61 -10.67 13.39
C PRO A 86 8.66 -9.51 13.19
N SER A 87 9.17 -8.36 12.77
CA SER A 87 8.36 -7.16 12.58
C SER A 87 7.30 -7.40 11.51
N ILE A 88 6.08 -6.90 11.74
CA ILE A 88 4.94 -7.05 10.82
C ILE A 88 5.25 -6.41 9.47
N CYS A 89 6.04 -5.33 9.48
CA CYS A 89 6.54 -4.67 8.29
C CYS A 89 7.82 -3.88 8.61
N ASP A 90 8.73 -3.84 7.64
CA ASP A 90 9.94 -3.02 7.72
C ASP A 90 9.60 -1.58 7.29
N LEU A 91 9.42 -0.69 8.28
CA LEU A 91 9.14 0.72 8.07
C LEU A 91 10.41 1.55 8.19
N GLU A 92 10.80 2.20 7.12
CA GLU A 92 11.82 3.24 7.15
C GLU A 92 11.26 4.51 7.81
N ILE A 93 11.83 4.87 8.96
CA ILE A 93 11.48 6.10 9.69
C ILE A 93 12.39 7.23 9.18
N VAL A 94 11.81 8.18 8.44
CA VAL A 94 12.54 9.33 7.86
C VAL A 94 12.68 10.47 8.86
N TYR A 95 11.67 10.66 9.72
CA TYR A 95 11.67 11.68 10.76
C TYR A 95 10.83 11.21 11.95
N ASN A 96 11.30 11.43 13.17
CA ASN A 96 10.54 11.07 14.38
C ASN A 96 10.89 12.01 15.52
N ASP A 97 9.86 12.55 16.17
CA ASP A 97 9.95 13.30 17.42
C ASP A 97 8.74 12.99 18.34
N ASP A 98 8.50 13.82 19.35
CA ASP A 98 7.41 13.57 20.32
C ASP A 98 6.01 13.77 19.71
N ASP A 99 5.86 14.60 18.67
CA ASP A 99 4.57 15.00 18.11
C ASP A 99 4.22 14.29 16.81
N VAL A 100 5.20 14.04 15.95
CA VAL A 100 4.97 13.47 14.61
C VAL A 100 6.02 12.43 14.25
N VAL A 101 5.64 11.50 13.40
CA VAL A 101 6.56 10.60 12.70
C VAL A 101 6.29 10.69 11.19
N VAL A 102 7.35 10.73 10.39
CA VAL A 102 7.25 10.60 8.93
C VAL A 102 7.98 9.34 8.50
N ILE A 103 7.27 8.53 7.77
CA ILE A 103 7.75 7.24 7.26
C ILE A 103 7.89 7.28 5.74
N ASN A 104 8.79 6.47 5.22
CA ASN A 104 8.76 6.05 3.82
C ASN A 104 7.87 4.81 3.74
N LYS A 105 6.57 5.01 3.45
CA LYS A 105 5.59 3.92 3.43
C LYS A 105 5.92 2.93 2.32
N PRO A 106 6.15 1.66 2.62
CA PRO A 106 6.32 0.63 1.59
C PRO A 106 4.99 0.33 0.90
N VAL A 107 5.06 -0.40 -0.18
CA VAL A 107 3.88 -1.00 -0.84
C VAL A 107 3.29 -2.12 0.02
N SER A 108 2.06 -2.53 -0.28
CA SER A 108 1.34 -3.59 0.45
C SER A 108 1.02 -3.29 1.91
N VAL A 109 1.22 -2.05 2.36
CA VAL A 109 0.79 -1.52 3.65
C VAL A 109 -0.30 -0.48 3.41
N ALA A 110 -1.46 -0.65 4.04
CA ALA A 110 -2.54 0.34 3.97
C ALA A 110 -2.26 1.51 4.91
N SER A 111 -2.65 2.72 4.53
CA SER A 111 -2.50 3.90 5.41
C SER A 111 -3.30 3.76 6.71
N HIS A 112 -4.43 3.04 6.69
CA HIS A 112 -5.29 2.76 7.83
C HIS A 112 -6.18 1.55 7.52
N ALA A 113 -6.81 0.96 8.53
CA ALA A 113 -7.75 -0.14 8.34
C ALA A 113 -8.92 0.28 7.42
N ALA A 114 -9.24 -0.58 6.47
CA ALA A 114 -10.33 -0.35 5.51
C ALA A 114 -11.12 -1.65 5.28
N LYS A 115 -12.40 -1.52 4.96
CA LYS A 115 -13.26 -2.67 4.67
C LYS A 115 -12.70 -3.49 3.51
N GLY A 116 -12.43 -4.77 3.75
CA GLY A 116 -11.88 -5.70 2.76
C GLY A 116 -10.36 -5.72 2.67
N TRP A 117 -9.66 -4.95 3.49
CA TRP A 117 -8.21 -5.03 3.66
C TRP A 117 -7.85 -5.96 4.84
N ASN A 118 -7.01 -6.97 4.60
CA ASN A 118 -6.55 -7.94 5.60
C ASN A 118 -5.02 -7.94 5.76
N GLY A 119 -4.34 -7.00 5.11
CA GLY A 119 -2.88 -6.81 5.26
C GLY A 119 -2.54 -5.81 6.37
N PRO A 120 -1.25 -5.54 6.58
CA PRO A 120 -0.79 -4.60 7.61
C PRO A 120 -1.23 -3.16 7.31
N THR A 121 -1.34 -2.38 8.37
CA THR A 121 -1.64 -0.94 8.32
C THR A 121 -0.49 -0.12 8.91
N VAL A 122 -0.37 1.14 8.52
CA VAL A 122 0.68 2.02 9.05
C VAL A 122 0.64 2.13 10.58
N PRO A 123 -0.52 2.29 11.26
CA PRO A 123 -0.55 2.31 12.71
C PRO A 123 -0.03 1.02 13.35
N GLU A 124 -0.42 -0.16 12.82
CA GLU A 124 0.07 -1.47 13.33
C GLU A 124 1.59 -1.61 13.15
N CYS A 125 2.11 -1.21 12.00
CA CYS A 125 3.55 -1.27 11.75
C CYS A 125 4.36 -0.29 12.63
N LEU A 126 3.81 0.89 12.92
CA LEU A 126 4.44 1.85 13.84
C LEU A 126 4.43 1.32 15.29
N GLU A 127 3.35 0.70 15.69
CA GLU A 127 3.22 0.09 17.02
C GLU A 127 4.20 -1.08 17.19
N ASP A 128 4.35 -1.92 16.17
CA ASP A 128 5.33 -3.01 16.09
C ASP A 128 6.78 -2.49 16.15
N ALA A 129 7.05 -1.33 15.51
CA ALA A 129 8.32 -0.62 15.61
C ALA A 129 8.53 0.12 16.95
N GLY A 130 7.65 -0.05 17.92
CA GLY A 130 7.72 0.59 19.24
C GLY A 130 7.33 2.07 19.26
N ILE A 131 6.75 2.60 18.18
CA ILE A 131 6.32 4.00 18.07
C ILE A 131 4.85 4.11 18.52
N LYS A 132 4.64 4.65 19.71
CA LYS A 132 3.30 4.82 20.27
C LYS A 132 2.58 6.02 19.64
N ILE A 133 1.34 5.80 19.23
CA ILE A 133 0.43 6.84 18.75
C ILE A 133 -0.63 7.06 19.84
N ASN A 134 -0.55 8.18 20.53
CA ASN A 134 -1.38 8.48 21.71
C ASN A 134 -2.54 9.44 21.40
N THR A 135 -2.90 9.61 20.10
CA THR A 135 -4.04 10.47 19.75
C THR A 135 -5.37 9.77 19.97
N THR A 136 -6.31 10.48 20.60
CA THR A 136 -7.67 10.05 20.91
C THR A 136 -8.73 10.74 20.05
N LEU A 137 -8.34 11.77 19.26
CA LEU A 137 -9.23 12.62 18.47
C LEU A 137 -9.65 12.02 17.12
N CYS A 138 -9.34 10.75 16.88
CA CYS A 138 -9.70 10.06 15.66
C CYS A 138 -10.22 8.65 15.96
N ASP A 139 -10.93 8.07 14.97
CA ASP A 139 -11.34 6.67 15.07
C ASP A 139 -10.11 5.76 15.24
N GLU A 140 -10.23 4.70 16.04
CA GLU A 140 -9.17 3.70 16.28
C GLU A 140 -8.58 3.18 14.96
N SER A 141 -9.44 2.97 13.94
CA SER A 141 -9.04 2.55 12.60
C SER A 141 -8.16 3.54 11.84
N ARG A 142 -8.07 4.80 12.30
CA ARG A 142 -7.32 5.90 11.65
C ARG A 142 -6.29 6.55 12.56
N LYS A 143 -5.93 5.90 13.64
CA LYS A 143 -5.06 6.38 14.71
C LYS A 143 -3.88 7.22 14.19
N GLY A 144 -3.91 8.53 14.43
CA GLY A 144 -2.87 9.49 14.00
C GLY A 144 -2.82 9.85 12.51
N ILE A 145 -3.66 9.26 11.67
CA ILE A 145 -3.62 9.42 10.21
C ILE A 145 -4.36 10.67 9.75
N VAL A 146 -3.64 11.66 9.26
CA VAL A 146 -4.18 12.94 8.73
C VAL A 146 -4.18 13.01 7.20
N SER A 147 -3.40 12.16 6.54
CA SER A 147 -3.37 11.99 5.09
C SER A 147 -3.16 10.53 4.75
N ARG A 148 -3.39 10.15 3.49
CA ARG A 148 -3.25 8.74 3.10
C ARG A 148 -2.55 8.60 1.76
N LEU A 149 -1.87 7.46 1.59
CA LEU A 149 -1.39 6.91 0.34
C LEU A 149 -2.17 5.64 0.01
N ASP A 150 -2.34 5.34 -1.27
CA ASP A 150 -2.92 4.06 -1.69
C ASP A 150 -1.99 2.90 -1.30
N VAL A 151 -2.51 1.68 -1.20
CA VAL A 151 -1.73 0.48 -0.83
C VAL A 151 -0.55 0.26 -1.78
N GLY A 152 -0.76 0.45 -3.08
CA GLY A 152 0.29 0.34 -4.11
C GLY A 152 1.13 1.60 -4.31
N THR A 153 0.94 2.65 -3.53
CA THR A 153 1.74 3.88 -3.58
C THR A 153 2.74 3.88 -2.42
N SER A 154 4.01 4.09 -2.73
CA SER A 154 5.10 4.22 -1.77
C SER A 154 5.44 5.67 -1.48
N GLY A 155 6.27 5.93 -0.46
CA GLY A 155 6.88 7.22 -0.18
C GLY A 155 6.40 7.90 1.09
N LEU A 156 6.73 9.19 1.21
CA LEU A 156 6.59 9.95 2.44
C LEU A 156 5.14 10.07 2.92
N MET A 157 4.92 9.67 4.16
CA MET A 157 3.64 9.78 4.85
C MET A 157 3.83 10.24 6.29
N LEU A 158 3.10 11.29 6.68
CA LEU A 158 3.12 11.84 8.04
C LEU A 158 2.03 11.19 8.89
N VAL A 159 2.39 10.83 10.12
CA VAL A 159 1.49 10.33 11.17
C VAL A 159 1.66 11.18 12.43
N CYS A 160 0.57 11.59 13.04
CA CYS A 160 0.58 12.35 14.29
C CYS A 160 0.59 11.41 15.49
N LYS A 161 1.45 11.70 16.47
CA LYS A 161 1.58 10.91 17.70
C LYS A 161 0.73 11.43 18.84
N THR A 162 0.40 12.73 18.84
CA THR A 162 -0.34 13.42 19.90
C THR A 162 -1.60 14.10 19.38
N ASP A 163 -2.58 14.33 20.25
CA ASP A 163 -3.81 15.06 19.90
C ASP A 163 -3.51 16.48 19.43
N PHE A 164 -2.56 17.16 20.06
CA PHE A 164 -2.12 18.49 19.66
C PHE A 164 -1.58 18.50 18.23
N ALA A 165 -0.70 17.55 17.91
CA ALA A 165 -0.15 17.42 16.55
C ALA A 165 -1.25 17.09 15.54
N TYR A 166 -2.18 16.20 15.91
CA TYR A 166 -3.29 15.80 15.05
C TYR A 166 -4.17 17.00 14.66
N GLU A 167 -4.59 17.82 15.63
CA GLU A 167 -5.39 19.02 15.34
C GLU A 167 -4.65 20.03 14.46
N LYS A 168 -3.39 20.33 14.80
CA LYS A 168 -2.58 21.29 14.06
C LYS A 168 -2.30 20.81 12.63
N MET A 169 -1.94 19.56 12.46
CA MET A 169 -1.70 19.00 11.13
C MET A 169 -2.99 18.91 10.31
N LYS A 170 -4.11 18.54 10.92
CA LYS A 170 -5.43 18.56 10.25
C LYS A 170 -5.78 19.96 9.73
N GLN A 171 -5.49 21.02 10.50
CA GLN A 171 -5.66 22.41 10.05
C GLN A 171 -4.73 22.74 8.87
N GLN A 172 -3.46 22.33 8.92
CA GLN A 172 -2.51 22.54 7.82
C GLN A 172 -2.92 21.81 6.54
N PHE A 173 -3.42 20.56 6.65
CA PHE A 173 -3.96 19.83 5.49
C PHE A 173 -5.23 20.48 4.93
N ALA A 174 -6.12 20.98 5.79
CA ALA A 174 -7.35 21.66 5.38
C ALA A 174 -7.08 23.00 4.69
N SER A 175 -6.06 23.74 5.14
CA SER A 175 -5.61 25.01 4.54
C SER A 175 -4.65 24.85 3.35
N HIS A 176 -4.38 23.61 2.92
CA HIS A 176 -3.45 23.27 1.83
C HIS A 176 -2.02 23.83 2.04
N SER A 177 -1.62 24.08 3.29
CA SER A 177 -0.27 24.56 3.63
C SER A 177 0.79 23.47 3.68
N VAL A 178 0.38 22.19 3.76
CA VAL A 178 1.26 21.04 3.58
C VAL A 178 1.50 20.82 2.10
N LYS A 179 2.76 20.89 1.66
CA LYS A 179 3.13 20.60 0.27
C LYS A 179 3.52 19.14 0.13
N LYS A 180 2.90 18.47 -0.81
CA LYS A 180 3.18 17.07 -1.16
C LYS A 180 3.50 17.00 -2.65
N THR A 181 4.71 16.57 -2.96
CA THR A 181 5.11 16.30 -4.33
C THR A 181 5.20 14.81 -4.56
N TYR A 182 4.56 14.36 -5.60
CA TYR A 182 4.65 12.98 -6.06
C TYR A 182 5.44 12.94 -7.35
N THR A 183 6.06 11.83 -7.63
CA THR A 183 6.54 11.52 -8.97
C THR A 183 5.74 10.36 -9.53
N ALA A 184 5.33 10.47 -10.78
CA ALA A 184 4.56 9.46 -11.49
C ALA A 184 5.14 9.22 -12.89
N LEU A 185 5.13 7.98 -13.34
CA LEU A 185 5.41 7.61 -14.72
C LEU A 185 4.07 7.33 -15.40
N VAL A 186 3.69 8.17 -16.37
CA VAL A 186 2.43 8.04 -17.11
C VAL A 186 2.68 7.49 -18.51
N GLN A 187 1.72 6.80 -19.08
CA GLN A 187 1.83 6.22 -20.43
C GLN A 187 1.70 7.27 -21.53
N GLY A 188 2.49 7.12 -22.57
CA GLY A 188 2.51 8.00 -23.73
C GLY A 188 3.27 9.30 -23.51
N ASN A 189 3.33 10.11 -24.55
CA ASN A 189 3.95 11.44 -24.54
C ASN A 189 2.91 12.49 -24.19
N LEU A 190 3.15 13.23 -23.09
CA LEU A 190 2.41 14.45 -22.80
C LEU A 190 2.94 15.58 -23.68
N GLU A 191 2.07 16.24 -24.45
CA GLU A 191 2.46 17.33 -25.35
C GLU A 191 2.90 18.57 -24.57
N GLN A 192 2.17 18.90 -23.51
CA GLN A 192 2.44 20.06 -22.65
C GLN A 192 3.60 19.78 -21.69
N ASN A 193 4.38 20.80 -21.34
CA ASN A 193 5.43 20.69 -20.33
C ASN A 193 4.88 20.77 -18.92
N LYS A 194 3.74 21.42 -18.72
CA LYS A 194 3.02 21.55 -17.46
C LYS A 194 1.54 21.81 -17.72
N ALA A 195 0.70 21.32 -16.85
CA ALA A 195 -0.72 21.65 -16.86
C ALA A 195 -1.39 21.37 -15.51
N THR A 196 -2.67 21.72 -15.45
CA THR A 196 -3.54 21.45 -14.31
C THR A 196 -4.73 20.64 -14.79
N ILE A 197 -5.04 19.56 -14.07
CA ILE A 197 -6.27 18.81 -14.24
C ILE A 197 -7.21 19.21 -13.11
N GLU A 198 -8.28 19.91 -13.46
CA GLU A 198 -9.35 20.29 -12.54
C GLU A 198 -10.61 19.55 -12.92
N ALA A 199 -10.88 18.46 -12.23
CA ALA A 199 -12.01 17.59 -12.54
C ALA A 199 -12.55 16.89 -11.27
N PRO A 200 -13.84 16.98 -10.96
CA PRO A 200 -14.40 16.41 -9.73
C PRO A 200 -14.41 14.88 -9.77
N ILE A 201 -14.02 14.26 -8.65
CA ILE A 201 -13.87 12.81 -8.51
C ILE A 201 -14.95 12.24 -7.60
N GLY A 202 -15.59 11.19 -8.06
CA GLY A 202 -16.61 10.42 -7.32
C GLY A 202 -16.44 8.91 -7.49
N ARG A 203 -17.24 8.13 -6.74
CA ARG A 203 -17.28 6.68 -6.90
C ARG A 203 -17.81 6.30 -8.29
N SER A 204 -17.21 5.29 -8.89
CA SER A 204 -17.72 4.72 -10.13
C SER A 204 -19.05 4.02 -9.89
N LYS A 205 -19.99 4.17 -10.82
CA LYS A 205 -21.26 3.42 -10.81
C LYS A 205 -21.10 1.97 -11.29
N VAL A 206 -19.96 1.67 -11.93
CA VAL A 206 -19.70 0.36 -12.57
C VAL A 206 -18.92 -0.57 -11.62
N SER A 207 -18.20 -0.01 -10.63
CA SER A 207 -17.38 -0.81 -9.71
C SER A 207 -17.24 -0.10 -8.37
N ASP A 208 -17.55 -0.78 -7.28
CA ASP A 208 -17.50 -0.25 -5.91
C ASP A 208 -16.12 0.18 -5.45
N PHE A 209 -15.05 -0.33 -6.08
CA PHE A 209 -13.65 -0.05 -5.70
C PHE A 209 -13.00 1.04 -6.57
N ARG A 210 -13.65 1.49 -7.66
CA ARG A 210 -13.10 2.48 -8.59
C ARG A 210 -13.67 3.86 -8.33
N PHE A 211 -12.84 4.86 -8.62
CA PHE A 211 -13.24 6.26 -8.67
C PHE A 211 -13.15 6.75 -10.13
N THR A 212 -13.88 7.80 -10.45
CA THR A 212 -13.92 8.36 -11.81
C THR A 212 -14.18 9.85 -11.74
N VAL A 213 -13.80 10.56 -12.80
CA VAL A 213 -14.25 11.94 -13.01
C VAL A 213 -15.74 11.94 -13.26
N THR A 214 -16.50 12.70 -12.47
CA THR A 214 -17.96 12.79 -12.58
C THR A 214 -18.46 14.13 -12.07
N LYS A 215 -19.50 14.71 -12.73
CA LYS A 215 -20.09 16.00 -12.38
C LYS A 215 -20.53 16.11 -10.91
N ASN A 216 -20.98 15.00 -10.32
CA ASN A 216 -21.43 14.93 -8.93
C ASN A 216 -20.29 14.52 -7.96
N GLY A 217 -19.04 14.55 -8.41
CA GLY A 217 -17.87 14.24 -7.60
C GLY A 217 -17.48 15.39 -6.67
N LYS A 218 -16.50 15.11 -5.80
CA LYS A 218 -15.88 16.15 -4.98
C LYS A 218 -14.82 16.88 -5.79
N PRO A 219 -14.70 18.22 -5.69
CA PRO A 219 -13.67 18.99 -6.38
C PRO A 219 -12.28 18.38 -6.18
N ALA A 220 -11.51 18.30 -7.23
CA ALA A 220 -10.15 17.77 -7.22
C ALA A 220 -9.28 18.53 -8.23
N VAL A 221 -8.08 18.95 -7.78
CA VAL A 221 -7.12 19.74 -8.57
C VAL A 221 -5.74 19.07 -8.46
N THR A 222 -5.14 18.79 -9.61
CA THR A 222 -3.82 18.15 -9.75
C THR A 222 -2.98 18.95 -10.71
N HIS A 223 -1.87 19.52 -10.22
CA HIS A 223 -0.85 20.17 -11.05
C HIS A 223 0.23 19.17 -11.39
N TRP A 224 0.78 19.27 -12.59
CA TRP A 224 1.91 18.45 -13.00
C TRP A 224 2.88 19.22 -13.92
N ASP A 225 4.15 18.85 -13.80
CA ASP A 225 5.25 19.32 -14.63
C ASP A 225 5.99 18.10 -15.19
N VAL A 226 6.34 18.13 -16.47
CA VAL A 226 7.14 17.08 -17.10
C VAL A 226 8.58 17.16 -16.60
N LEU A 227 9.09 16.03 -16.13
CA LEU A 227 10.49 15.85 -15.78
C LEU A 227 11.27 15.30 -16.98
N GLU A 228 10.74 14.24 -17.61
CA GLU A 228 11.41 13.58 -18.73
C GLU A 228 10.40 12.84 -19.63
N ARG A 229 10.69 12.76 -20.96
CA ARG A 229 9.88 12.02 -21.94
C ARG A 229 10.68 10.90 -22.56
N PHE A 230 10.08 9.70 -22.59
CA PHE A 230 10.71 8.48 -23.13
C PHE A 230 10.01 7.95 -24.39
N GLY A 231 9.17 8.74 -25.06
CA GLY A 231 8.39 8.32 -26.22
C GLY A 231 7.14 7.52 -25.86
N ILE A 232 7.31 6.41 -25.15
CA ILE A 232 6.22 5.51 -24.72
C ILE A 232 5.66 5.85 -23.34
N ALA A 233 6.38 6.65 -22.56
CA ALA A 233 6.00 7.11 -21.22
C ALA A 233 6.58 8.49 -20.94
N THR A 234 6.00 9.19 -19.97
CA THR A 234 6.46 10.50 -19.49
C THR A 234 6.57 10.48 -17.97
N LEU A 235 7.72 10.88 -17.45
CA LEU A 235 7.94 11.09 -16.02
C LEU A 235 7.47 12.49 -15.64
N VAL A 236 6.64 12.59 -14.63
CA VAL A 236 6.06 13.86 -14.18
C VAL A 236 6.21 14.07 -12.67
N SER A 237 6.46 15.32 -12.30
CA SER A 237 6.28 15.81 -10.93
C SER A 237 4.83 16.24 -10.76
N VAL A 238 4.19 15.82 -9.67
CA VAL A 238 2.76 16.05 -9.44
C VAL A 238 2.56 16.72 -8.08
N ASN A 239 1.86 17.84 -8.07
CA ASN A 239 1.48 18.57 -6.86
C ASN A 239 -0.04 18.59 -6.71
N LEU A 240 -0.52 18.30 -5.49
CA LEU A 240 -1.94 18.17 -5.20
C LEU A 240 -2.44 19.33 -4.34
N GLU A 241 -3.47 20.05 -4.79
CA GLU A 241 -4.24 20.95 -3.91
C GLU A 241 -5.25 20.14 -3.07
N THR A 242 -5.80 19.07 -3.61
CA THR A 242 -6.76 18.22 -2.95
C THR A 242 -6.22 16.79 -2.78
N GLY A 243 -6.79 15.99 -1.88
CA GLY A 243 -6.35 14.61 -1.63
C GLY A 243 -7.50 13.60 -1.74
N ARG A 244 -8.12 13.48 -2.91
CA ARG A 244 -9.19 12.49 -3.13
C ARG A 244 -8.63 11.10 -3.35
N THR A 245 -9.44 10.08 -3.09
CA THR A 245 -9.04 8.68 -3.32
C THR A 245 -8.63 8.47 -4.76
N HIS A 246 -7.47 7.88 -4.98
CA HIS A 246 -6.88 7.58 -6.29
C HIS A 246 -6.75 8.82 -7.21
N GLN A 247 -6.68 10.05 -6.66
CA GLN A 247 -6.81 11.29 -7.44
C GLN A 247 -5.85 11.35 -8.63
N ILE A 248 -4.54 11.16 -8.43
CA ILE A 248 -3.54 11.20 -9.50
C ILE A 248 -3.86 10.15 -10.57
N ARG A 249 -4.17 8.93 -10.15
CA ARG A 249 -4.49 7.79 -11.01
C ARG A 249 -5.73 8.04 -11.87
N VAL A 250 -6.79 8.58 -11.27
CA VAL A 250 -8.04 8.94 -11.95
C VAL A 250 -7.83 10.07 -12.92
N HIS A 251 -7.15 11.14 -12.51
CA HIS A 251 -6.93 12.31 -13.33
C HIS A 251 -6.12 11.99 -14.59
N PHE A 252 -4.97 11.31 -14.44
CA PHE A 252 -4.16 10.94 -15.60
C PHE A 252 -4.85 9.94 -16.52
N SER A 253 -5.61 8.98 -15.96
CA SER A 253 -6.44 8.07 -16.77
C SER A 253 -7.52 8.83 -17.54
N SER A 254 -8.13 9.87 -16.96
CA SER A 254 -9.20 10.65 -17.59
C SER A 254 -8.73 11.48 -18.80
N ILE A 255 -7.45 11.81 -18.88
CA ILE A 255 -6.84 12.50 -20.01
C ILE A 255 -6.14 11.55 -20.98
N GLY A 256 -6.33 10.22 -20.85
CA GLY A 256 -5.77 9.22 -21.75
C GLY A 256 -4.34 8.77 -21.45
N HIS A 257 -3.75 9.24 -20.34
CA HIS A 257 -2.38 8.93 -19.93
C HIS A 257 -2.35 8.21 -18.57
N PRO A 258 -2.90 6.98 -18.43
CA PRO A 258 -2.89 6.27 -17.15
C PRO A 258 -1.46 6.05 -16.65
N LEU A 259 -1.29 5.94 -15.33
CA LEU A 259 0.01 5.62 -14.75
C LEU A 259 0.47 4.25 -15.24
N VAL A 260 1.76 4.12 -15.52
CA VAL A 260 2.35 2.83 -15.91
C VAL A 260 2.06 1.77 -14.85
N ALA A 261 1.65 0.59 -15.29
CA ALA A 261 1.25 -0.57 -14.49
C ALA A 261 0.01 -0.38 -13.60
N ASP A 262 -0.77 0.69 -13.77
CA ASP A 262 -2.05 0.87 -13.07
C ASP A 262 -3.16 0.04 -13.72
N LYS A 263 -3.22 -1.26 -13.36
CA LYS A 263 -4.20 -2.22 -13.89
C LYS A 263 -5.65 -1.78 -13.66
N MET A 264 -5.90 -1.02 -12.57
CA MET A 264 -7.23 -0.55 -12.23
C MET A 264 -7.71 0.56 -13.16
N TYR A 265 -6.83 1.40 -13.66
CA TYR A 265 -7.14 2.60 -14.44
C TYR A 265 -6.72 2.52 -15.91
N GLY A 266 -6.57 1.32 -16.46
CA GLY A 266 -6.47 1.10 -17.90
C GLY A 266 -5.04 1.19 -18.46
N ALA A 267 -4.04 1.00 -17.61
CA ALA A 267 -2.66 0.89 -18.09
C ALA A 267 -2.47 -0.30 -19.03
N ASN A 268 -1.63 -0.13 -20.04
CA ASN A 268 -1.26 -1.20 -20.98
C ASN A 268 -0.45 -2.28 -20.23
N PRO A 269 -0.96 -3.52 -20.13
CA PRO A 269 -0.27 -4.58 -19.40
C PRO A 269 1.06 -5.00 -20.04
N LYS A 270 1.19 -4.89 -21.38
CA LYS A 270 2.45 -5.21 -22.09
C LYS A 270 3.58 -4.27 -21.71
N LEU A 271 3.29 -2.99 -21.45
CA LEU A 271 4.29 -2.04 -20.99
C LEU A 271 4.70 -2.35 -19.55
N ALA A 272 3.74 -2.68 -18.68
CA ALA A 272 4.02 -3.08 -17.32
C ALA A 272 4.92 -4.33 -17.25
N GLU A 273 4.65 -5.31 -18.10
CA GLU A 273 5.45 -6.54 -18.23
C GLU A 273 6.89 -6.24 -18.71
N LYS A 274 7.05 -5.40 -19.74
CA LYS A 274 8.38 -4.99 -20.24
C LYS A 274 9.22 -4.25 -19.18
N LEU A 275 8.56 -3.52 -18.29
CA LEU A 275 9.21 -2.77 -17.21
C LEU A 275 9.26 -3.57 -15.90
N GLU A 276 8.86 -4.84 -15.90
CA GLU A 276 8.82 -5.74 -14.73
C GLU A 276 8.08 -5.14 -13.52
N LEU A 277 7.05 -4.29 -13.79
CA LEU A 277 6.37 -3.52 -12.75
C LEU A 277 4.98 -4.10 -12.44
N GLN A 278 4.74 -4.41 -11.16
CA GLN A 278 3.50 -5.05 -10.70
C GLN A 278 2.44 -4.07 -10.14
N ARG A 279 2.81 -2.81 -9.93
CA ARG A 279 1.99 -1.75 -9.33
C ARG A 279 2.10 -0.44 -10.10
N GLN A 280 1.18 0.50 -9.86
CA GLN A 280 1.29 1.85 -10.44
C GLN A 280 2.65 2.50 -10.09
N TRP A 281 3.32 3.05 -11.11
CA TRP A 281 4.53 3.84 -10.91
C TRP A 281 4.16 5.20 -10.31
N LEU A 282 4.06 5.24 -8.97
CA LEU A 282 3.68 6.42 -8.19
C LEU A 282 4.39 6.40 -6.84
N HIS A 283 5.04 7.52 -6.51
CA HIS A 283 5.80 7.68 -5.29
C HIS A 283 5.60 9.07 -4.68
N SER A 284 5.38 9.15 -3.37
CA SER A 284 5.33 10.41 -2.62
C SER A 284 6.75 10.85 -2.30
N THR A 285 7.32 11.71 -3.15
CA THR A 285 8.75 12.02 -3.18
C THR A 285 9.14 13.08 -2.17
N LYS A 286 8.32 14.16 -2.03
CA LYS A 286 8.66 15.28 -1.13
C LYS A 286 7.47 15.62 -0.26
N LEU A 287 7.78 15.98 1.00
CA LEU A 287 6.82 16.42 1.99
C LEU A 287 7.37 17.65 2.71
N GLU A 288 6.62 18.77 2.67
CA GLU A 288 6.96 19.97 3.41
C GLU A 288 5.77 20.40 4.30
N PHE A 289 6.03 20.63 5.57
CA PHE A 289 5.02 21.08 6.54
C PHE A 289 5.65 21.92 7.64
N LYS A 290 4.84 22.74 8.32
CA LYS A 290 5.26 23.41 9.54
C LYS A 290 5.10 22.47 10.71
N HIS A 291 6.18 22.25 11.46
CA HIS A 291 6.14 21.39 12.65
C HIS A 291 5.05 21.90 13.63
N PRO A 292 4.15 21.03 14.12
CA PRO A 292 2.96 21.47 14.86
C PRO A 292 3.27 22.24 16.13
N ARG A 293 4.35 21.91 16.84
CA ARG A 293 4.74 22.56 18.10
C ARG A 293 5.68 23.73 17.90
N THR A 294 6.70 23.55 17.07
CA THR A 294 7.77 24.58 16.95
C THR A 294 7.52 25.59 15.85
N GLY A 295 6.59 25.32 14.92
CA GLY A 295 6.33 26.15 13.74
C GLY A 295 7.46 26.14 12.69
N LYS A 296 8.57 25.46 12.93
CA LYS A 296 9.70 25.36 11.99
C LYS A 296 9.27 24.61 10.73
N LEU A 297 9.75 25.03 9.57
CA LEU A 297 9.51 24.34 8.32
C LEU A 297 10.36 23.05 8.26
N VAL A 298 9.69 21.92 8.13
CA VAL A 298 10.30 20.61 7.90
C VAL A 298 10.16 20.29 6.41
N LYS A 299 11.27 19.89 5.78
CA LYS A 299 11.31 19.45 4.38
C LYS A 299 11.99 18.09 4.33
N LEU A 300 11.30 17.13 3.74
CA LEU A 300 11.77 15.75 3.62
C LEU A 300 11.66 15.31 2.17
N GLU A 301 12.59 14.47 1.76
CA GLU A 301 12.64 13.86 0.44
C GLU A 301 12.93 12.36 0.58
N SER A 302 12.37 11.56 -0.30
CA SER A 302 12.53 10.10 -0.34
C SER A 302 12.99 9.67 -1.73
N GLU A 303 13.94 8.75 -1.77
CA GLU A 303 14.37 8.10 -3.00
C GLU A 303 13.32 7.11 -3.52
N TYR A 304 13.37 6.81 -4.82
CA TYR A 304 12.49 5.79 -5.39
C TYR A 304 12.90 4.41 -4.88
N PRO A 305 11.95 3.55 -4.52
CA PRO A 305 12.23 2.16 -4.20
C PRO A 305 12.72 1.41 -5.45
N LEU A 306 13.44 0.31 -5.23
CA LEU A 306 14.16 -0.43 -6.27
C LEU A 306 13.30 -0.82 -7.47
N ASP A 307 12.04 -1.24 -7.25
CA ASP A 307 11.11 -1.60 -8.32
C ASP A 307 10.80 -0.42 -9.26
N LEU A 308 10.68 0.80 -8.73
CA LEU A 308 10.48 2.01 -9.52
C LEU A 308 11.78 2.47 -10.20
N GLN A 309 12.93 2.31 -9.55
CA GLN A 309 14.22 2.62 -10.16
C GLN A 309 14.50 1.70 -11.35
N HIS A 310 14.29 0.38 -11.22
CA HIS A 310 14.47 -0.59 -12.31
C HIS A 310 13.53 -0.28 -13.48
N ALA A 311 12.25 -0.02 -13.21
CA ALA A 311 11.31 0.34 -14.24
C ALA A 311 11.67 1.65 -14.96
N LEU A 312 12.24 2.64 -14.25
CA LEU A 312 12.70 3.89 -14.84
C LEU A 312 13.93 3.68 -15.73
N GLN A 313 14.88 2.86 -15.30
CA GLN A 313 16.04 2.48 -16.11
C GLN A 313 15.62 1.70 -17.37
N ALA A 314 14.69 0.76 -17.22
CA ALA A 314 14.19 -0.03 -18.34
C ALA A 314 13.47 0.83 -19.39
N VAL A 315 12.68 1.84 -18.98
CA VAL A 315 11.97 2.71 -19.94
C VAL A 315 12.93 3.62 -20.70
N GLN A 316 14.08 3.98 -20.14
CA GLN A 316 15.12 4.77 -20.81
C GLN A 316 15.80 3.99 -21.95
N GLN A 317 15.70 2.66 -21.96
CA GLN A 317 16.33 1.78 -22.96
C GLN A 317 15.36 1.33 -24.06
N LEU A 318 14.07 1.70 -23.97
CA LEU A 318 13.03 1.36 -24.95
C LEU A 318 12.83 2.45 -26.00
#